data_7cceb52be74e7bdda8e2e66db5376534
#
_entry.id   7cceb52be74e7bdda8e2e66db5376534
#
_cell.length_a   1.000
_cell.length_b   1.000
_cell.length_c   1.000
_cell.angle_alpha   90.00
_cell.angle_beta   90.00
_cell.angle_gamma   90.00
#
_symmetry.space_group_name_H-M   'P 1'
#
loop_
_entity.id
_entity.type
_entity.pdbx_description
1 polymer ?
#
loop_
_entity_poly.entity_id
_entity_poly.type
_entity_poly.pdbx_seq_one_letter_code
_entity_poly.pdbx_strand_id
1 'polypeptide(L)'
;MLRAEYAKKGIKFLLSTKVVGVSKEETGITVSYENADGTGTVTADKLLMSVGRRPVTKGFGLENLNLEWTERRCIKVDEHLQSSVPGVYVCGDLNGVSLLAHTAVREAEVAVHHITGKEDAMSYRAIPGVVYTNPEIAGVGMSEEALQAAGIPYRAVKLPMAYSGRFVAENEGVNGVCKVLAAEDGTVLGAHMLGNPASELIVLAGMAIEDGKTIEDWKRYVFPHPTVGEIFREL
;
A
#
# COMPACT_ATOMS: atom_id res chain seq x y z
N MET A 1 -13.09 -9.12 1.24
CA MET A 1 -13.47 -9.49 -0.16
C MET A 1 -12.40 -10.39 -0.78
N LEU A 2 -11.14 -10.00 -0.94
CA LEU A 2 -10.07 -10.82 -1.56
C LEU A 2 -9.97 -12.23 -0.96
N ARG A 3 -9.96 -12.35 0.37
CA ARG A 3 -9.92 -13.66 1.04
C ARG A 3 -11.07 -14.58 0.61
N ALA A 4 -12.27 -14.04 0.41
CA ALA A 4 -13.42 -14.82 -0.03
C ALA A 4 -13.23 -15.33 -1.48
N GLU A 5 -12.66 -14.50 -2.36
CA GLU A 5 -12.35 -14.92 -3.73
C GLU A 5 -11.28 -16.03 -3.77
N TYR A 6 -10.25 -15.91 -2.95
CA TYR A 6 -9.20 -16.93 -2.88
C TYR A 6 -9.67 -18.22 -2.19
N ALA A 7 -10.57 -18.11 -1.19
CA ALA A 7 -11.17 -19.31 -0.58
C ALA A 7 -11.98 -20.14 -1.59
N LYS A 8 -12.68 -19.48 -2.55
CA LYS A 8 -13.36 -20.18 -3.67
C LYS A 8 -12.38 -20.96 -4.56
N LYS A 9 -11.12 -20.48 -4.63
CA LYS A 9 -10.03 -21.15 -5.38
C LYS A 9 -9.32 -22.23 -4.56
N GLY A 10 -9.83 -22.57 -3.37
CA GLY A 10 -9.30 -23.62 -2.51
C GLY A 10 -8.15 -23.18 -1.58
N ILE A 11 -7.80 -21.89 -1.52
CA ILE A 11 -6.76 -21.39 -0.64
C ILE A 11 -7.32 -21.32 0.80
N LYS A 12 -6.64 -21.98 1.74
CA LYS A 12 -6.97 -21.96 3.15
C LYS A 12 -6.21 -20.83 3.86
N PHE A 13 -6.89 -20.14 4.77
CA PHE A 13 -6.33 -19.06 5.57
C PHE A 13 -6.38 -19.39 7.04
N LEU A 14 -5.26 -19.35 7.71
CA LEU A 14 -5.14 -19.47 9.16
C LEU A 14 -4.81 -18.08 9.71
N LEU A 15 -5.85 -17.33 10.06
CA LEU A 15 -5.71 -15.95 10.55
C LEU A 15 -5.43 -15.94 12.06
N SER A 16 -4.85 -14.84 12.55
CA SER A 16 -4.48 -14.70 13.97
C SER A 16 -3.65 -15.88 14.47
N THR A 17 -2.78 -16.40 13.61
CA THR A 17 -2.01 -17.63 13.81
C THR A 17 -0.53 -17.30 13.80
N LYS A 18 0.18 -17.74 14.83
CA LYS A 18 1.63 -17.57 14.98
C LYS A 18 2.35 -18.83 14.56
N VAL A 19 3.29 -18.72 13.67
CA VAL A 19 4.22 -19.80 13.33
C VAL A 19 5.24 -19.93 14.45
N VAL A 20 5.35 -21.14 15.00
CA VAL A 20 6.25 -21.47 16.14
C VAL A 20 7.39 -22.38 15.76
N GLY A 21 7.32 -23.04 14.61
CA GLY A 21 8.40 -23.92 14.14
C GLY A 21 8.27 -24.28 12.67
N VAL A 22 9.38 -24.62 12.07
CA VAL A 22 9.47 -25.17 10.71
C VAL A 22 10.46 -26.33 10.74
N SER A 23 10.05 -27.50 10.26
CA SER A 23 10.91 -28.67 10.04
C SER A 23 10.89 -29.08 8.58
N LYS A 24 12.06 -29.48 8.06
CA LYS A 24 12.20 -30.05 6.72
C LYS A 24 12.41 -31.55 6.88
N GLU A 25 11.58 -32.33 6.22
CA GLU A 25 11.60 -33.77 6.20
C GLU A 25 11.87 -34.26 4.76
N GLU A 26 12.07 -35.57 4.57
CA GLU A 26 12.29 -36.14 3.23
C GLU A 26 11.06 -35.94 2.31
N THR A 27 9.86 -35.91 2.88
CA THR A 27 8.58 -35.84 2.16
C THR A 27 7.99 -34.42 2.06
N GLY A 28 8.67 -33.41 2.61
CA GLY A 28 8.15 -32.03 2.56
C GLY A 28 8.59 -31.14 3.70
N ILE A 29 7.88 -30.04 3.89
CA ILE A 29 8.13 -29.06 4.94
C ILE A 29 6.90 -28.98 5.84
N THR A 30 7.11 -29.19 7.13
CA THR A 30 6.05 -29.08 8.14
C THR A 30 6.21 -27.78 8.91
N VAL A 31 5.15 -26.98 8.92
CA VAL A 31 5.02 -25.72 9.67
C VAL A 31 4.15 -25.95 10.89
N SER A 32 4.70 -25.72 12.07
CA SER A 32 3.96 -25.76 13.35
C SER A 32 3.46 -24.37 13.70
N TYR A 33 2.22 -24.27 14.17
CA TYR A 33 1.59 -23.02 14.53
C TYR A 33 0.78 -23.11 15.83
N GLU A 34 0.49 -21.95 16.41
CA GLU A 34 -0.42 -21.75 17.54
C GLU A 34 -1.42 -20.63 17.24
N ASN A 35 -2.66 -20.77 17.67
CA ASN A 35 -3.71 -19.78 17.61
C ASN A 35 -4.68 -19.96 18.79
N ALA A 36 -5.82 -19.24 18.79
CA ALA A 36 -6.81 -19.33 19.87
C ALA A 36 -7.44 -20.74 20.04
N ASP A 37 -7.42 -21.54 18.98
CA ASP A 37 -7.99 -22.90 18.96
C ASP A 37 -6.98 -23.96 19.43
N GLY A 38 -5.71 -23.57 19.64
CA GLY A 38 -4.63 -24.47 20.09
C GLY A 38 -3.44 -24.51 19.13
N THR A 39 -2.70 -25.63 19.16
CA THR A 39 -1.54 -25.86 18.30
C THR A 39 -1.91 -26.79 17.14
N GLY A 40 -1.24 -26.62 16.01
CA GLY A 40 -1.44 -27.47 14.85
C GLY A 40 -0.24 -27.45 13.91
N THR A 41 -0.33 -28.27 12.85
CA THR A 41 0.70 -28.36 11.82
C THR A 41 0.09 -28.31 10.41
N VAL A 42 0.86 -27.80 9.47
CA VAL A 42 0.55 -27.87 8.03
C VAL A 42 1.79 -28.39 7.31
N THR A 43 1.63 -29.39 6.47
CA THR A 43 2.71 -29.95 5.65
C THR A 43 2.48 -29.59 4.18
N ALA A 44 3.55 -29.21 3.48
CA ALA A 44 3.53 -28.86 2.06
C ALA A 44 4.88 -29.21 1.41
N ASP A 45 4.88 -29.32 0.09
CA ASP A 45 6.12 -29.56 -0.70
C ASP A 45 7.08 -28.37 -0.63
N LYS A 46 6.53 -27.15 -0.51
CA LYS A 46 7.30 -25.91 -0.50
C LYS A 46 6.72 -24.92 0.49
N LEU A 47 7.60 -24.12 1.09
CA LEU A 47 7.27 -23.02 1.99
C LEU A 47 7.81 -21.71 1.42
N LEU A 48 6.93 -20.72 1.26
CA LEU A 48 7.30 -19.33 0.99
C LEU A 48 7.29 -18.55 2.31
N MET A 49 8.45 -18.01 2.70
CA MET A 49 8.57 -17.11 3.84
C MET A 49 8.32 -15.66 3.40
N SER A 50 7.20 -15.08 3.85
CA SER A 50 6.81 -13.70 3.55
C SER A 50 6.43 -12.98 4.85
N VAL A 51 7.37 -12.93 5.79
CA VAL A 51 7.18 -12.47 7.18
C VAL A 51 7.60 -11.02 7.42
N GLY A 52 7.79 -10.25 6.34
CA GLY A 52 8.18 -8.84 6.38
C GLY A 52 9.63 -8.58 5.95
N ARG A 53 10.01 -7.31 6.02
CA ARG A 53 11.31 -6.79 5.61
C ARG A 53 11.93 -5.98 6.74
N ARG A 54 13.26 -5.89 6.74
CA ARG A 54 14.04 -5.01 7.60
C ARG A 54 15.17 -4.39 6.79
N PRO A 55 15.63 -3.17 7.14
CA PRO A 55 16.73 -2.54 6.43
C PRO A 55 18.02 -3.35 6.62
N VAL A 56 18.84 -3.42 5.57
CA VAL A 56 20.20 -3.94 5.63
C VAL A 56 21.13 -2.77 5.87
N THR A 57 21.67 -2.68 7.09
CA THR A 57 22.44 -1.52 7.55
C THR A 57 23.88 -1.85 7.95
N LYS A 58 24.33 -3.08 7.69
CA LYS A 58 25.67 -3.54 8.03
C LYS A 58 26.53 -3.74 6.78
N GLY A 59 27.84 -3.50 6.91
CA GLY A 59 28.82 -3.76 5.84
C GLY A 59 29.04 -2.60 4.88
N PHE A 60 28.47 -1.40 5.18
CA PHE A 60 28.61 -0.20 4.36
C PHE A 60 29.39 0.92 5.06
N GLY A 61 29.90 0.66 6.24
CA GLY A 61 30.62 1.68 7.02
C GLY A 61 29.71 2.72 7.70
N LEU A 62 28.40 2.46 7.80
CA LEU A 62 27.44 3.36 8.45
C LEU A 62 27.73 3.58 9.94
N GLU A 63 28.41 2.62 10.56
CA GLU A 63 28.90 2.71 11.94
C GLU A 63 29.94 3.81 12.16
N ASN A 64 30.57 4.32 11.09
CA ASN A 64 31.51 5.43 11.13
C ASN A 64 30.80 6.80 11.09
N LEU A 65 29.49 6.81 10.86
CA LEU A 65 28.66 8.01 10.83
C LEU A 65 27.82 8.09 12.11
N ASN A 66 27.73 9.30 12.67
CA ASN A 66 26.90 9.54 13.85
C ASN A 66 25.43 9.73 13.46
N LEU A 67 24.82 8.67 12.89
CA LEU A 67 23.43 8.67 12.40
C LEU A 67 22.43 8.48 13.54
N GLU A 68 21.31 9.16 13.47
CA GLU A 68 20.16 8.88 14.31
C GLU A 68 19.32 7.73 13.74
N TRP A 69 18.89 6.84 14.65
CA TRP A 69 18.15 5.63 14.31
C TRP A 69 16.76 5.63 14.93
N THR A 70 15.81 5.03 14.22
CA THR A 70 14.50 4.70 14.76
C THR A 70 14.58 3.44 15.63
N GLU A 71 13.53 3.18 16.42
CA GLU A 71 13.38 1.93 17.20
C GLU A 71 13.42 0.67 16.29
N ARG A 72 12.98 0.82 15.04
CA ARG A 72 13.00 -0.26 14.02
C ARG A 72 14.33 -0.39 13.30
N ARG A 73 15.38 0.31 13.77
CA ARG A 73 16.72 0.35 13.16
C ARG A 73 16.76 0.87 11.73
N CYS A 74 15.86 1.79 11.40
CA CYS A 74 15.91 2.59 10.19
C CYS A 74 16.61 3.91 10.48
N ILE A 75 17.16 4.57 9.47
CA ILE A 75 17.85 5.85 9.62
C ILE A 75 16.81 6.96 9.57
N LYS A 76 16.83 7.87 10.54
CA LYS A 76 15.96 9.04 10.56
C LYS A 76 16.38 10.05 9.50
N VAL A 77 15.41 10.64 8.83
CA VAL A 77 15.57 11.69 7.83
C VAL A 77 14.54 12.81 8.06
N ASP A 78 14.84 13.99 7.55
CA ASP A 78 13.91 15.10 7.44
C ASP A 78 13.04 15.03 6.16
N GLU A 79 12.26 16.08 5.90
CA GLU A 79 11.40 16.18 4.71
C GLU A 79 12.17 16.29 3.38
N HIS A 80 13.47 16.52 3.43
CA HIS A 80 14.38 16.56 2.28
C HIS A 80 15.23 15.29 2.16
N LEU A 81 14.93 14.25 2.96
CA LEU A 81 15.65 12.98 3.04
C LEU A 81 17.08 13.09 3.58
N GLN A 82 17.47 14.25 4.18
CA GLN A 82 18.76 14.40 4.82
C GLN A 82 18.74 13.73 6.20
N SER A 83 19.81 13.00 6.53
CA SER A 83 19.99 12.39 7.84
C SER A 83 20.45 13.42 8.90
N SER A 84 20.65 12.97 10.13
CA SER A 84 21.28 13.77 11.19
C SER A 84 22.71 14.23 10.86
N VAL A 85 23.34 13.66 9.83
CA VAL A 85 24.68 14.04 9.37
C VAL A 85 24.56 14.89 8.12
N PRO A 86 24.99 16.18 8.13
CA PRO A 86 24.90 17.05 6.97
C PRO A 86 25.57 16.47 5.73
N GLY A 87 24.88 16.57 4.59
CA GLY A 87 25.34 16.03 3.30
C GLY A 87 25.15 14.53 3.13
N VAL A 88 24.56 13.83 4.11
CA VAL A 88 24.21 12.41 4.01
C VAL A 88 22.70 12.26 3.85
N TYR A 89 22.25 11.72 2.73
CA TYR A 89 20.84 11.52 2.39
C TYR A 89 20.51 10.04 2.36
N VAL A 90 19.28 9.69 2.77
CA VAL A 90 18.84 8.29 2.86
C VAL A 90 17.46 8.14 2.25
N CYS A 91 17.39 7.34 1.17
CA CYS A 91 16.17 7.08 0.42
C CYS A 91 15.81 5.58 0.47
N GLY A 92 14.52 5.28 0.29
CA GLY A 92 14.01 3.90 0.21
C GLY A 92 13.99 3.18 1.55
N ASP A 93 14.07 1.86 1.50
CA ASP A 93 13.86 0.96 2.64
C ASP A 93 14.72 1.30 3.88
N LEU A 94 15.84 1.99 3.71
CA LEU A 94 16.73 2.37 4.80
C LEU A 94 16.13 3.39 5.77
N ASN A 95 15.26 4.31 5.29
CA ASN A 95 14.58 5.27 6.14
C ASN A 95 13.34 4.66 6.84
N GLY A 96 12.81 3.56 6.29
CA GLY A 96 11.72 2.79 6.89
C GLY A 96 10.34 3.45 6.84
N VAL A 97 10.17 4.55 6.11
CA VAL A 97 8.90 5.27 5.99
C VAL A 97 7.98 4.55 5.02
N SER A 98 8.48 4.22 3.83
CA SER A 98 7.73 3.49 2.81
C SER A 98 8.65 2.49 2.12
N LEU A 99 8.28 1.19 2.16
CA LEU A 99 9.08 0.10 1.59
C LEU A 99 8.64 -0.20 0.15
N LEU A 100 8.50 0.85 -0.67
CA LEU A 100 7.99 0.78 -2.03
C LEU A 100 8.97 1.44 -3.02
N ALA A 101 9.22 0.76 -4.14
CA ALA A 101 10.18 1.22 -5.14
C ALA A 101 9.84 2.62 -5.71
N HIS A 102 8.57 2.87 -6.02
CA HIS A 102 8.12 4.17 -6.53
C HIS A 102 8.25 5.29 -5.50
N THR A 103 8.12 4.99 -4.20
CA THR A 103 8.41 5.96 -3.14
C THR A 103 9.90 6.29 -3.12
N ALA A 104 10.77 5.27 -3.17
CA ALA A 104 12.21 5.47 -3.17
C ALA A 104 12.71 6.31 -4.37
N VAL A 105 12.07 6.18 -5.53
CA VAL A 105 12.37 7.05 -6.71
C VAL A 105 12.05 8.51 -6.37
N ARG A 106 10.85 8.79 -5.84
CA ARG A 106 10.46 10.16 -5.49
C ARG A 106 11.32 10.75 -4.37
N GLU A 107 11.64 9.95 -3.37
CA GLU A 107 12.56 10.34 -2.29
C GLU A 107 13.94 10.74 -2.86
N ALA A 108 14.48 9.97 -3.80
CA ALA A 108 15.75 10.27 -4.42
C ALA A 108 15.71 11.59 -5.24
N GLU A 109 14.58 11.87 -5.94
CA GLU A 109 14.39 13.15 -6.63
C GLU A 109 14.41 14.33 -5.65
N VAL A 110 13.67 14.23 -4.53
CA VAL A 110 13.64 15.26 -3.47
C VAL A 110 15.04 15.49 -2.90
N ALA A 111 15.78 14.42 -2.59
CA ALA A 111 17.14 14.52 -2.09
C ALA A 111 18.07 15.24 -3.08
N VAL A 112 18.00 14.90 -4.38
CA VAL A 112 18.79 15.55 -5.43
C VAL A 112 18.38 17.02 -5.62
N HIS A 113 17.07 17.33 -5.54
CA HIS A 113 16.60 18.71 -5.60
C HIS A 113 17.19 19.54 -4.46
N HIS A 114 17.14 19.03 -3.23
CA HIS A 114 17.72 19.70 -2.07
C HIS A 114 19.24 19.90 -2.22
N ILE A 115 19.98 18.87 -2.68
CA ILE A 115 21.42 18.96 -2.95
C ILE A 115 21.75 20.07 -3.97
N THR A 116 20.88 20.24 -4.97
CA THR A 116 21.07 21.22 -6.04
C THR A 116 20.44 22.59 -5.77
N GLY A 117 19.90 22.82 -4.56
CA GLY A 117 19.30 24.09 -4.17
C GLY A 117 17.92 24.36 -4.78
N LYS A 118 17.21 23.34 -5.24
CA LYS A 118 15.81 23.44 -5.68
C LYS A 118 14.88 23.21 -4.49
N GLU A 119 13.82 24.00 -4.41
CA GLU A 119 12.74 23.79 -3.44
C GLU A 119 11.96 22.54 -3.79
N ASP A 120 11.95 21.57 -2.89
CA ASP A 120 11.14 20.35 -2.96
C ASP A 120 11.12 19.68 -1.58
N ALA A 121 10.03 19.01 -1.27
CA ALA A 121 9.90 18.26 0.00
C ALA A 121 9.08 16.98 -0.23
N MET A 122 9.37 15.94 0.55
CA MET A 122 8.67 14.67 0.43
C MET A 122 7.29 14.74 1.08
N SER A 123 6.26 14.42 0.29
CA SER A 123 4.91 14.17 0.78
C SER A 123 4.62 12.67 0.77
N TYR A 124 4.16 12.15 1.91
CA TYR A 124 3.72 10.76 2.02
C TYR A 124 2.20 10.61 2.06
N ARG A 125 1.44 11.69 1.81
CA ARG A 125 -0.02 11.69 1.91
C ARG A 125 -0.70 10.80 0.86
N ALA A 126 -0.10 10.71 -0.34
CA ALA A 126 -0.70 10.08 -1.50
C ALA A 126 0.19 9.00 -2.12
N ILE A 127 0.88 8.22 -1.29
CA ILE A 127 1.67 7.07 -1.77
C ILE A 127 0.73 5.89 -2.06
N PRO A 128 0.59 5.45 -3.32
CA PRO A 128 -0.26 4.32 -3.64
C PRO A 128 0.39 3.00 -3.24
N GLY A 129 -0.38 2.14 -2.59
CA GLY A 129 0.00 0.75 -2.31
C GLY A 129 -0.82 -0.22 -3.16
N VAL A 130 -0.16 -1.21 -3.74
CA VAL A 130 -0.80 -2.20 -4.61
C VAL A 130 -0.41 -3.62 -4.20
N VAL A 131 -1.41 -4.50 -4.17
CA VAL A 131 -1.23 -5.94 -4.09
C VAL A 131 -1.64 -6.54 -5.43
N TYR A 132 -0.66 -7.04 -6.17
CA TYR A 132 -0.79 -7.58 -7.54
C TYR A 132 -1.36 -9.00 -7.53
N THR A 133 -2.48 -9.16 -6.85
CA THR A 133 -3.28 -10.37 -6.87
C THR A 133 -4.25 -10.34 -8.07
N ASN A 134 -5.03 -11.41 -8.27
CA ASN A 134 -6.14 -11.42 -9.22
C ASN A 134 -7.42 -11.85 -8.50
N PRO A 135 -8.35 -10.89 -8.21
CA PRO A 135 -8.31 -9.47 -8.53
C PRO A 135 -7.24 -8.68 -7.74
N GLU A 136 -6.78 -7.55 -8.32
CA GLU A 136 -5.87 -6.61 -7.67
C GLU A 136 -6.53 -5.88 -6.51
N ILE A 137 -5.71 -5.48 -5.53
CA ILE A 137 -6.08 -4.49 -4.51
C ILE A 137 -5.16 -3.30 -4.64
N ALA A 138 -5.72 -2.09 -4.61
CA ALA A 138 -4.96 -0.87 -4.53
C ALA A 138 -5.57 0.08 -3.50
N GLY A 139 -4.72 0.87 -2.85
CA GLY A 139 -5.16 1.90 -1.91
C GLY A 139 -4.19 3.06 -1.87
N VAL A 140 -4.71 4.25 -1.58
CA VAL A 140 -3.95 5.49 -1.44
C VAL A 140 -4.60 6.39 -0.41
N GLY A 141 -3.81 7.17 0.30
CA GLY A 141 -4.30 8.05 1.36
C GLY A 141 -4.68 7.30 2.64
N MET A 142 -5.60 7.86 3.41
CA MET A 142 -5.98 7.33 4.72
C MET A 142 -6.99 6.19 4.62
N SER A 143 -6.90 5.22 5.50
CA SER A 143 -7.95 4.21 5.70
C SER A 143 -9.02 4.71 6.66
N GLU A 144 -10.16 4.02 6.73
CA GLU A 144 -11.21 4.33 7.71
C GLU A 144 -10.68 4.24 9.14
N GLU A 145 -9.87 3.22 9.43
CA GLU A 145 -9.25 3.01 10.73
C GLU A 145 -8.28 4.16 11.09
N ALA A 146 -7.51 4.64 10.11
CA ALA A 146 -6.59 5.76 10.31
C ALA A 146 -7.34 7.08 10.56
N LEU A 147 -8.42 7.34 9.83
CA LEU A 147 -9.28 8.51 10.03
C LEU A 147 -9.97 8.49 11.39
N GLN A 148 -10.49 7.33 11.80
CA GLN A 148 -11.10 7.13 13.12
C GLN A 148 -10.09 7.35 14.25
N ALA A 149 -8.89 6.77 14.12
CA ALA A 149 -7.83 6.93 15.11
C ALA A 149 -7.35 8.39 15.23
N ALA A 150 -7.37 9.14 14.12
CA ALA A 150 -7.03 10.56 14.08
C ALA A 150 -8.20 11.49 14.50
N GLY A 151 -9.40 10.96 14.72
CA GLY A 151 -10.59 11.77 15.02
C GLY A 151 -11.03 12.66 13.86
N ILE A 152 -10.69 12.33 12.62
CA ILE A 152 -11.04 13.10 11.43
C ILE A 152 -12.42 12.66 10.93
N PRO A 153 -13.42 13.57 10.87
CA PRO A 153 -14.73 13.27 10.29
C PRO A 153 -14.60 12.92 8.79
N TYR A 154 -15.32 11.91 8.36
CA TYR A 154 -15.33 11.51 6.96
C TYR A 154 -16.67 10.91 6.55
N ARG A 155 -16.95 10.91 5.26
CA ARG A 155 -17.98 10.08 4.62
C ARG A 155 -17.32 9.06 3.71
N ALA A 156 -17.86 7.84 3.68
CA ALA A 156 -17.41 6.79 2.77
C ALA A 156 -18.40 6.65 1.62
N VAL A 157 -17.92 6.86 0.40
CA VAL A 157 -18.68 6.57 -0.82
C VAL A 157 -18.15 5.27 -1.39
N LYS A 158 -19.04 4.32 -1.62
CA LYS A 158 -18.66 2.96 -2.02
C LYS A 158 -19.55 2.50 -3.17
N LEU A 159 -18.93 2.18 -4.29
CA LEU A 159 -19.58 1.64 -5.47
C LEU A 159 -19.05 0.26 -5.84
N PRO A 160 -19.92 -0.67 -6.26
CA PRO A 160 -19.49 -1.87 -6.97
C PRO A 160 -18.77 -1.50 -8.28
N MET A 161 -17.67 -2.17 -8.60
CA MET A 161 -17.00 -1.97 -9.89
C MET A 161 -17.89 -2.29 -11.10
N ALA A 162 -18.96 -3.03 -10.89
CA ALA A 162 -19.98 -3.32 -11.90
C ALA A 162 -20.73 -2.09 -12.44
N TYR A 163 -20.56 -0.91 -11.80
CA TYR A 163 -21.01 0.36 -12.39
C TYR A 163 -20.22 0.74 -13.65
N SER A 164 -19.01 0.18 -13.85
CA SER A 164 -18.29 0.28 -15.10
C SER A 164 -18.63 -0.93 -16.00
N GLY A 165 -19.27 -0.69 -17.14
CA GLY A 165 -19.55 -1.74 -18.13
C GLY A 165 -18.28 -2.39 -18.67
N ARG A 166 -17.20 -1.62 -18.80
CA ARG A 166 -15.87 -2.14 -19.20
C ARG A 166 -15.31 -3.11 -18.17
N PHE A 167 -15.45 -2.81 -16.88
CA PHE A 167 -15.03 -3.72 -15.83
C PHE A 167 -15.75 -5.07 -15.93
N VAL A 168 -17.07 -5.04 -16.13
CA VAL A 168 -17.89 -6.26 -16.25
C VAL A 168 -17.45 -7.09 -17.45
N ALA A 169 -17.18 -6.44 -18.59
CA ALA A 169 -16.77 -7.13 -19.82
C ALA A 169 -15.39 -7.79 -19.70
N GLU A 170 -14.46 -7.20 -18.94
CA GLU A 170 -13.08 -7.68 -18.81
C GLU A 170 -12.85 -8.60 -17.60
N ASN A 171 -13.75 -8.57 -16.62
CA ASN A 171 -13.60 -9.29 -15.34
C ASN A 171 -14.84 -10.16 -15.06
N GLU A 172 -15.13 -11.10 -15.97
CA GLU A 172 -16.31 -11.97 -15.88
C GLU A 172 -16.38 -12.69 -14.51
N GLY A 173 -17.52 -12.55 -13.84
CA GLY A 173 -17.78 -13.20 -12.53
C GLY A 173 -17.00 -12.64 -11.35
N VAL A 174 -16.21 -11.60 -11.54
CA VAL A 174 -15.42 -10.96 -10.45
C VAL A 174 -16.23 -9.84 -9.80
N ASN A 175 -16.31 -9.89 -8.45
CA ASN A 175 -16.86 -8.81 -7.66
C ASN A 175 -15.76 -7.82 -7.28
N GLY A 176 -15.90 -6.58 -7.72
CA GLY A 176 -14.99 -5.49 -7.37
C GLY A 176 -15.68 -4.39 -6.60
N VAL A 177 -14.90 -3.52 -5.98
CA VAL A 177 -15.37 -2.35 -5.26
C VAL A 177 -14.40 -1.18 -5.43
N CYS A 178 -14.97 0.02 -5.61
CA CYS A 178 -14.28 1.29 -5.43
C CYS A 178 -14.86 1.97 -4.20
N LYS A 179 -14.01 2.32 -3.24
CA LYS A 179 -14.37 3.03 -2.01
C LYS A 179 -13.52 4.28 -1.91
N VAL A 180 -14.17 5.44 -1.77
CA VAL A 180 -13.51 6.73 -1.55
C VAL A 180 -13.95 7.30 -0.21
N LEU A 181 -13.00 7.79 0.55
CA LEU A 181 -13.19 8.47 1.82
C LEU A 181 -13.00 9.97 1.59
N ALA A 182 -13.97 10.76 1.97
CA ALA A 182 -13.94 12.21 1.77
C ALA A 182 -14.29 12.94 3.05
N ALA A 183 -13.73 14.13 3.24
CA ALA A 183 -14.10 15.07 4.27
C ALA A 183 -15.54 15.60 4.03
N GLU A 184 -16.05 16.39 4.97
CA GLU A 184 -17.41 16.98 4.87
C GLU A 184 -17.58 17.89 3.65
N ASP A 185 -16.53 18.61 3.28
CA ASP A 185 -16.49 19.48 2.09
C ASP A 185 -16.31 18.70 0.76
N GLY A 186 -16.15 17.39 0.83
CA GLY A 186 -15.94 16.51 -0.31
C GLY A 186 -14.49 16.25 -0.68
N THR A 187 -13.51 16.89 -0.01
CA THR A 187 -12.07 16.66 -0.26
C THR A 187 -11.70 15.19 -0.08
N VAL A 188 -11.01 14.62 -1.05
CA VAL A 188 -10.61 13.21 -1.04
C VAL A 188 -9.52 12.99 -0.01
N LEU A 189 -9.76 12.09 0.95
CA LEU A 189 -8.83 11.72 2.02
C LEU A 189 -8.18 10.35 1.80
N GLY A 190 -8.85 9.47 1.08
CA GLY A 190 -8.35 8.13 0.79
C GLY A 190 -9.22 7.40 -0.22
N ALA A 191 -8.62 6.44 -0.93
CA ALA A 191 -9.34 5.58 -1.86
C ALA A 191 -8.80 4.15 -1.79
N HIS A 192 -9.70 3.18 -1.91
CA HIS A 192 -9.38 1.75 -1.84
C HIS A 192 -10.20 1.01 -2.88
N MET A 193 -9.51 0.21 -3.70
CA MET A 193 -10.11 -0.51 -4.82
C MET A 193 -9.80 -2.00 -4.73
N LEU A 194 -10.74 -2.81 -5.15
CA LEU A 194 -10.55 -4.23 -5.44
C LEU A 194 -11.15 -4.52 -6.81
N GLY A 195 -10.35 -5.02 -7.71
CA GLY A 195 -10.73 -5.34 -9.10
C GLY A 195 -9.71 -4.81 -10.10
N ASN A 196 -9.56 -5.49 -11.24
CA ASN A 196 -8.61 -5.08 -12.27
C ASN A 196 -9.19 -3.94 -13.14
N PRO A 197 -8.38 -2.95 -13.52
CA PRO A 197 -6.97 -2.74 -13.20
C PRO A 197 -6.78 -1.70 -12.06
N ALA A 198 -6.99 -2.09 -10.80
CA ALA A 198 -6.89 -1.17 -9.67
C ALA A 198 -5.51 -0.52 -9.55
N SER A 199 -4.44 -1.22 -9.92
CA SER A 199 -3.06 -0.72 -9.91
C SER A 199 -2.87 0.52 -10.80
N GLU A 200 -3.52 0.55 -11.96
CA GLU A 200 -3.44 1.65 -12.91
C GLU A 200 -4.36 2.82 -12.54
N LEU A 201 -5.49 2.51 -11.90
CA LEU A 201 -6.51 3.50 -11.59
C LEU A 201 -6.26 4.28 -10.31
N ILE A 202 -5.59 3.68 -9.32
CA ILE A 202 -5.42 4.26 -7.99
C ILE A 202 -4.64 5.58 -8.02
N VAL A 203 -3.80 5.81 -9.03
CA VAL A 203 -3.04 7.05 -9.20
C VAL A 203 -3.97 8.26 -9.37
N LEU A 204 -5.15 8.09 -9.99
CA LEU A 204 -6.14 9.18 -10.14
C LEU A 204 -6.62 9.69 -8.77
N ALA A 205 -6.81 8.78 -7.82
CA ALA A 205 -7.15 9.16 -6.45
C ALA A 205 -5.94 9.76 -5.72
N GLY A 206 -4.73 9.25 -5.96
CA GLY A 206 -3.49 9.82 -5.43
C GLY A 206 -3.30 11.28 -5.85
N MET A 207 -3.48 11.58 -7.13
CA MET A 207 -3.43 12.95 -7.66
C MET A 207 -4.50 13.84 -7.00
N ALA A 208 -5.73 13.32 -6.84
CA ALA A 208 -6.80 14.07 -6.19
C ALA A 208 -6.46 14.42 -4.73
N ILE A 209 -5.87 13.50 -3.98
CA ILE A 209 -5.44 13.73 -2.59
C ILE A 209 -4.30 14.76 -2.54
N GLU A 210 -3.30 14.62 -3.41
CA GLU A 210 -2.13 15.52 -3.41
C GLU A 210 -2.54 16.95 -3.76
N ASP A 211 -3.44 17.10 -4.73
CA ASP A 211 -3.96 18.40 -5.19
C ASP A 211 -5.15 18.94 -4.37
N GLY A 212 -5.59 18.24 -3.31
CA GLY A 212 -6.72 18.66 -2.47
C GLY A 212 -8.05 18.73 -3.23
N LYS A 213 -8.26 17.82 -4.19
CA LYS A 213 -9.49 17.77 -4.98
C LYS A 213 -10.63 17.11 -4.23
N THR A 214 -11.85 17.43 -4.66
CA THR A 214 -13.08 16.83 -4.15
C THR A 214 -13.58 15.70 -5.05
N ILE A 215 -14.50 14.88 -4.54
CA ILE A 215 -15.22 13.89 -5.37
C ILE A 215 -15.95 14.58 -6.53
N GLU A 216 -16.52 15.77 -6.32
CA GLU A 216 -17.21 16.51 -7.38
C GLU A 216 -16.27 17.01 -8.49
N ASP A 217 -14.98 17.18 -8.21
CA ASP A 217 -14.02 17.57 -9.24
C ASP A 217 -13.87 16.48 -10.32
N TRP A 218 -13.99 15.19 -9.96
CA TRP A 218 -13.94 14.12 -10.95
C TRP A 218 -15.08 14.22 -11.99
N LYS A 219 -16.25 14.73 -11.63
CA LYS A 219 -17.37 14.91 -12.55
C LYS A 219 -17.11 15.96 -13.62
N ARG A 220 -16.10 16.82 -13.42
CA ARG A 220 -15.68 17.85 -14.40
C ARG A 220 -14.69 17.29 -15.42
N TYR A 221 -14.02 16.17 -15.14
CA TYR A 221 -13.07 15.57 -16.06
C TYR A 221 -13.79 14.72 -17.10
N VAL A 222 -13.21 14.69 -18.32
CA VAL A 222 -13.72 13.87 -19.40
C VAL A 222 -12.96 12.54 -19.38
N PHE A 223 -13.65 11.48 -19.01
CA PHE A 223 -13.12 10.14 -19.07
C PHE A 223 -13.42 9.51 -20.43
N PRO A 224 -12.47 8.78 -21.05
CA PRO A 224 -12.77 8.05 -22.27
C PRO A 224 -13.81 6.95 -22.00
N HIS A 225 -14.73 6.74 -22.96
CA HIS A 225 -15.75 5.69 -22.88
C HIS A 225 -15.54 4.62 -23.98
N PRO A 226 -15.62 3.30 -23.66
CA PRO A 226 -15.80 2.75 -22.31
C PRO A 226 -14.47 2.49 -21.62
N THR A 227 -14.33 2.90 -20.35
CA THR A 227 -13.16 2.60 -19.53
C THR A 227 -13.55 2.23 -18.10
N VAL A 228 -12.66 1.52 -17.38
CA VAL A 228 -12.88 1.23 -15.96
C VAL A 228 -12.72 2.48 -15.09
N GLY A 229 -11.90 3.45 -15.53
CA GLY A 229 -11.67 4.71 -14.83
C GLY A 229 -12.89 5.59 -14.65
N GLU A 230 -13.93 5.43 -15.48
CA GLU A 230 -15.20 6.12 -15.34
C GLU A 230 -15.85 5.90 -13.98
N ILE A 231 -15.47 4.85 -13.23
CA ILE A 231 -15.97 4.58 -11.89
C ILE A 231 -15.79 5.78 -10.94
N PHE A 232 -14.73 6.60 -11.13
CA PHE A 232 -14.52 7.79 -10.32
C PHE A 232 -15.53 8.91 -10.61
N ARG A 233 -16.11 8.92 -11.79
CA ARG A 233 -17.15 9.88 -12.16
C ARG A 233 -18.51 9.51 -11.58
N GLU A 234 -18.72 8.24 -11.29
CA GLU A 234 -19.98 7.70 -10.74
C GLU A 234 -20.07 7.83 -9.20
N LEU A 235 -18.99 8.25 -8.55
CA LEU A 235 -18.93 8.49 -7.10
C LEU A 235 -19.73 9.79 -6.68
#